data_ed2e158db4baf335e479f3fa0dbe639b
#
_entry.id   ed2e158db4baf335e479f3fa0dbe639b
#
_cell.length_a   1.000
_cell.length_b   1.000
_cell.length_c   1.000
_cell.angle_alpha   90.00
_cell.angle_beta   90.00
_cell.angle_gamma   90.00
#
_symmetry.space_group_name_H-M   'P 1'
#
loop_
_entity.id
_entity.type
_entity.pdbx_description
1 polymer ?
#
loop_
_entity_poly.entity_id
_entity_poly.type
_entity_poly.pdbx_seq_one_letter_code
_entity_poly.pdbx_strand_id
1 'polypeptide(L)'
;MIKFITFFIFAAFSVFTQSHELSNGYLTLTNDSNNTLSGELLLKPEDIGQTAGLDSNNDGNLTWGEVNRNHTMANDYIQNHLVIRGSETRCTVSIAPPSIRDISAESLLVYPLSVNCVYVNEVSIQYTGIVSDFPTHKLLTTVTLNDHTSVYVLSDERSHVTISATGNSWISQFGEMVYQGIWHIFIGLDHILFLVATLLTVNLYRENKSWVKEQSKKHIIKSTVILV
;
A
#
# COMPACT_ATOMS: atom_id res chain seq x y z
N MET A 1 25.83 39.04 10.97
CA MET A 1 26.47 38.02 10.10
C MET A 1 26.13 36.60 10.53
N ILE A 2 26.29 36.18 11.77
CA ILE A 2 26.01 34.79 12.23
C ILE A 2 24.56 34.35 11.93
N LYS A 3 23.53 35.18 12.13
CA LYS A 3 22.12 34.84 11.87
C LYS A 3 21.81 34.61 10.36
N PHE A 4 22.53 35.26 9.48
CA PHE A 4 22.40 35.05 8.02
C PHE A 4 23.06 33.75 7.57
N ILE A 5 24.18 33.37 8.18
CA ILE A 5 24.89 32.13 7.88
C ILE A 5 24.06 30.92 8.34
N THR A 6 23.42 30.98 9.53
CA THR A 6 22.55 29.93 10.05
C THR A 6 21.31 29.73 9.17
N PHE A 7 20.72 30.79 8.66
CA PHE A 7 19.58 30.73 7.74
C PHE A 7 19.96 30.09 6.40
N PHE A 8 21.13 30.41 5.86
CA PHE A 8 21.64 29.84 4.61
C PHE A 8 22.00 28.37 4.73
N ILE A 9 22.54 27.91 5.87
CA ILE A 9 22.83 26.50 6.13
C ILE A 9 21.52 25.71 6.24
N PHE A 10 20.47 26.25 6.89
CA PHE A 10 19.16 25.58 6.96
C PHE A 10 18.45 25.52 5.60
N ALA A 11 18.56 26.54 4.76
CA ALA A 11 18.00 26.57 3.42
C ALA A 11 18.72 25.62 2.44
N ALA A 12 20.00 25.35 2.65
CA ALA A 12 20.77 24.41 1.81
C ALA A 12 20.46 22.93 2.11
N PHE A 13 19.92 22.62 3.30
CA PHE A 13 19.55 21.23 3.69
C PHE A 13 18.17 20.80 3.14
N SER A 14 17.34 21.73 2.67
CA SER A 14 15.97 21.42 2.19
C SER A 14 15.91 20.91 0.75
N VAL A 15 17.02 20.70 0.05
CA VAL A 15 17.02 20.38 -1.40
C VAL A 15 17.03 18.87 -1.69
N PHE A 16 17.08 17.98 -0.69
CA PHE A 16 17.17 16.54 -0.89
C PHE A 16 16.03 15.73 -0.27
N THR A 17 14.84 16.28 -0.17
CA THR A 17 13.66 15.44 0.07
C THR A 17 13.21 14.85 -1.26
N GLN A 18 13.85 13.77 -1.72
CA GLN A 18 13.21 12.87 -2.65
C GLN A 18 12.04 12.22 -1.91
N SER A 19 10.85 12.70 -2.18
CA SER A 19 9.63 11.98 -1.85
C SER A 19 9.68 10.67 -2.64
N HIS A 20 10.02 9.56 -1.98
CA HIS A 20 9.82 8.25 -2.57
C HIS A 20 8.31 8.10 -2.80
N GLU A 21 7.92 8.10 -4.04
CA GLU A 21 6.53 7.86 -4.42
C GLU A 21 6.15 6.46 -3.93
N LEU A 22 5.07 6.38 -3.15
CA LEU A 22 4.59 5.10 -2.62
C LEU A 22 4.13 4.23 -3.79
N SER A 23 4.80 3.10 -3.98
CA SER A 23 4.39 2.10 -4.94
C SER A 23 3.23 1.29 -4.35
N ASN A 24 2.07 1.30 -5.02
CA ASN A 24 0.91 0.53 -4.62
C ASN A 24 0.34 -0.24 -5.81
N GLY A 25 -0.05 -1.50 -5.55
CA GLY A 25 -0.85 -2.30 -6.46
C GLY A 25 -2.18 -2.68 -5.81
N TYR A 26 -3.13 -3.14 -6.62
CA TYR A 26 -4.44 -3.57 -6.15
C TYR A 26 -4.78 -4.91 -6.81
N LEU A 27 -5.13 -5.90 -5.99
CA LEU A 27 -5.63 -7.19 -6.42
C LEU A 27 -7.06 -7.35 -5.94
N THR A 28 -7.98 -7.57 -6.86
CA THR A 28 -9.37 -7.91 -6.52
C THR A 28 -9.68 -9.27 -7.09
N LEU A 29 -10.19 -10.17 -6.26
CA LEU A 29 -10.64 -11.51 -6.65
C LEU A 29 -12.02 -11.76 -6.09
N THR A 30 -12.91 -12.29 -6.92
CA THR A 30 -14.27 -12.66 -6.54
C THR A 30 -14.57 -14.07 -7.05
N ASN A 31 -15.15 -14.93 -6.23
CA ASN A 31 -15.57 -16.23 -6.69
C ASN A 31 -16.89 -16.11 -7.47
N ASP A 32 -16.97 -16.89 -8.56
CA ASP A 32 -18.18 -17.11 -9.31
C ASP A 32 -18.92 -18.36 -8.80
N SER A 33 -20.18 -18.51 -9.18
CA SER A 33 -21.02 -19.67 -8.85
C SER A 33 -20.44 -21.03 -9.27
N ASN A 34 -19.44 -21.03 -10.15
CA ASN A 34 -18.75 -22.23 -10.64
C ASN A 34 -17.44 -22.55 -9.92
N ASN A 35 -17.16 -21.97 -8.73
CA ASN A 35 -15.89 -22.10 -8.01
C ASN A 35 -14.65 -21.61 -8.78
N THR A 36 -14.82 -20.78 -9.80
CA THR A 36 -13.73 -20.06 -10.43
C THR A 36 -13.58 -18.69 -9.77
N LEU A 37 -12.34 -18.22 -9.63
CA LEU A 37 -12.09 -16.86 -9.18
C LEU A 37 -11.83 -15.98 -10.41
N SER A 38 -12.51 -14.88 -10.49
CA SER A 38 -12.24 -13.84 -11.48
C SER A 38 -11.87 -12.54 -10.79
N GLY A 39 -11.11 -11.70 -11.46
CA GLY A 39 -10.73 -10.43 -10.87
C GLY A 39 -9.74 -9.66 -11.72
N GLU A 40 -9.03 -8.76 -11.09
CA GLU A 40 -8.07 -7.89 -11.74
C GLU A 40 -6.90 -7.53 -10.84
N LEU A 41 -5.73 -7.40 -11.46
CA LEU A 41 -4.53 -6.88 -10.83
C LEU A 41 -4.22 -5.52 -11.46
N LEU A 42 -4.13 -4.48 -10.64
CA LEU A 42 -3.79 -3.13 -11.05
C LEU A 42 -2.39 -2.81 -10.55
N LEU A 43 -1.53 -2.37 -11.45
CA LEU A 43 -0.14 -2.02 -11.14
C LEU A 43 0.20 -0.66 -11.77
N LYS A 44 1.10 0.08 -11.13
CA LYS A 44 1.66 1.30 -11.71
C LYS A 44 2.50 0.95 -12.94
N PRO A 45 2.38 1.69 -14.05
CA PRO A 45 3.19 1.46 -15.26
C PRO A 45 4.69 1.46 -14.97
N GLU A 46 5.16 2.39 -14.14
CA GLU A 46 6.57 2.54 -13.80
C GLU A 46 7.11 1.30 -13.09
N ASP A 47 6.35 0.76 -12.14
CA ASP A 47 6.75 -0.40 -11.34
C ASP A 47 6.89 -1.66 -12.20
N ILE A 48 5.84 -2.02 -12.94
CA ILE A 48 5.85 -3.21 -13.80
C ILE A 48 6.76 -3.02 -15.01
N GLY A 49 6.88 -1.79 -15.52
CA GLY A 49 7.77 -1.42 -16.61
C GLY A 49 9.22 -1.75 -16.30
N GLN A 50 9.66 -1.36 -15.11
CA GLN A 50 11.02 -1.58 -14.63
C GLN A 50 11.25 -3.04 -14.23
N THR A 51 10.38 -3.64 -13.42
CA THR A 51 10.59 -4.98 -12.85
C THR A 51 10.40 -6.09 -13.88
N ALA A 52 9.45 -5.98 -14.79
CA ALA A 52 9.23 -6.95 -15.86
C ALA A 52 10.00 -6.63 -17.15
N GLY A 53 10.77 -5.54 -17.20
CA GLY A 53 11.57 -5.16 -18.35
C GLY A 53 10.72 -4.78 -19.58
N LEU A 54 9.59 -4.11 -19.36
CA LEU A 54 8.71 -3.72 -20.47
C LEU A 54 9.19 -2.47 -21.20
N ASP A 55 9.93 -1.60 -20.52
CA ASP A 55 10.60 -0.43 -21.09
C ASP A 55 11.77 -0.86 -21.97
N SER A 56 11.48 -1.08 -23.24
CA SER A 56 12.44 -1.67 -24.18
C SER A 56 13.56 -0.71 -24.60
N ASN A 57 13.33 0.58 -24.49
CA ASN A 57 14.30 1.61 -24.89
C ASN A 57 15.08 2.18 -23.69
N ASN A 58 14.69 1.80 -22.46
CA ASN A 58 15.26 2.24 -21.18
C ASN A 58 15.26 3.75 -21.02
N ASP A 59 14.19 4.43 -21.48
CA ASP A 59 14.05 5.88 -21.34
C ASP A 59 13.34 6.28 -20.02
N GLY A 60 12.90 5.29 -19.23
CA GLY A 60 12.20 5.48 -17.96
C GLY A 60 10.72 5.79 -18.10
N ASN A 61 10.17 5.79 -19.33
CA ASN A 61 8.76 6.07 -19.59
C ASN A 61 8.10 4.89 -20.30
N LEU A 62 7.26 4.16 -19.61
CA LEU A 62 6.55 3.04 -20.23
C LEU A 62 5.45 3.54 -21.16
N THR A 63 5.59 3.32 -22.46
CA THR A 63 4.59 3.65 -23.45
C THR A 63 3.59 2.52 -23.68
N TRP A 64 2.36 2.87 -24.11
CA TRP A 64 1.35 1.85 -24.47
C TRP A 64 1.84 0.89 -25.58
N GLY A 65 2.65 1.40 -26.50
CA GLY A 65 3.25 0.58 -27.54
C GLY A 65 4.19 -0.50 -26.99
N GLU A 66 4.92 -0.22 -25.94
CA GLU A 66 5.81 -1.18 -25.25
C GLU A 66 5.01 -2.19 -24.44
N VAL A 67 4.01 -1.73 -23.67
CA VAL A 67 3.09 -2.61 -22.94
C VAL A 67 2.47 -3.63 -23.89
N ASN A 68 1.96 -3.18 -25.03
CA ASN A 68 1.26 -4.05 -25.99
C ASN A 68 2.21 -5.02 -26.70
N ARG A 69 3.44 -4.61 -27.01
CA ARG A 69 4.46 -5.51 -27.62
C ARG A 69 4.99 -6.54 -26.64
N ASN A 70 5.15 -6.14 -25.37
CA ASN A 70 5.81 -6.95 -24.33
C ASN A 70 4.81 -7.57 -23.34
N HIS A 71 3.50 -7.62 -23.68
CA HIS A 71 2.46 -8.11 -22.76
C HIS A 71 2.70 -9.56 -22.30
N THR A 72 3.34 -10.39 -23.11
CA THR A 72 3.73 -11.76 -22.70
C THR A 72 4.75 -11.76 -21.58
N MET A 73 5.73 -10.85 -21.63
CA MET A 73 6.73 -10.70 -20.54
C MET A 73 6.06 -10.27 -19.24
N ALA A 74 5.10 -9.33 -19.31
CA ALA A 74 4.30 -8.94 -18.15
C ALA A 74 3.50 -10.11 -17.58
N ASN A 75 2.86 -10.90 -18.44
CA ASN A 75 2.09 -12.07 -18.04
C ASN A 75 2.97 -13.13 -17.37
N ASP A 76 4.13 -13.43 -17.94
CA ASP A 76 5.10 -14.38 -17.38
C ASP A 76 5.61 -13.87 -16.01
N TYR A 77 5.91 -12.58 -15.92
CA TYR A 77 6.30 -11.96 -14.66
C TYR A 77 5.23 -12.12 -13.59
N ILE A 78 3.98 -11.74 -13.90
CA ILE A 78 2.86 -11.84 -12.95
C ILE A 78 2.63 -13.30 -12.54
N GLN A 79 2.63 -14.26 -13.49
CA GLN A 79 2.43 -15.68 -13.18
C GLN A 79 3.52 -16.28 -12.30
N ASN A 80 4.74 -15.77 -12.39
CA ASN A 80 5.85 -16.23 -11.56
C ASN A 80 5.81 -15.64 -10.14
N HIS A 81 5.24 -14.44 -9.97
CA HIS A 81 5.28 -13.70 -8.72
C HIS A 81 3.93 -13.63 -8.00
N LEU A 82 2.82 -13.92 -8.67
CA LEU A 82 1.49 -14.06 -8.07
C LEU A 82 1.07 -15.52 -8.09
N VAL A 83 1.21 -16.18 -6.95
CA VAL A 83 0.83 -17.58 -6.79
C VAL A 83 -0.45 -17.68 -5.99
N ILE A 84 -1.48 -18.26 -6.60
CA ILE A 84 -2.78 -18.49 -5.96
C ILE A 84 -2.96 -20.01 -5.78
N ARG A 85 -3.37 -20.43 -4.60
CA ARG A 85 -3.65 -21.84 -4.27
C ARG A 85 -5.03 -21.96 -3.68
N GLY A 86 -5.77 -22.98 -4.10
CA GLY A 86 -7.01 -23.40 -3.47
C GLY A 86 -6.73 -24.64 -2.64
N SER A 87 -6.98 -24.61 -1.34
CA SER A 87 -6.54 -25.65 -0.39
C SER A 87 -5.02 -25.89 -0.51
N GLU A 88 -4.58 -27.01 -1.07
CA GLU A 88 -3.14 -27.30 -1.23
C GLU A 88 -2.67 -27.24 -2.69
N THR A 89 -3.59 -27.08 -3.64
CA THR A 89 -3.28 -27.16 -5.06
C THR A 89 -3.07 -25.77 -5.65
N ARG A 90 -2.01 -25.60 -6.45
CA ARG A 90 -1.79 -24.37 -7.22
C ARG A 90 -2.86 -24.20 -8.28
N CYS A 91 -3.52 -23.05 -8.28
CA CYS A 91 -4.51 -22.69 -9.28
C CYS A 91 -3.84 -22.26 -10.59
N THR A 92 -4.52 -22.47 -11.70
CA THR A 92 -4.07 -21.94 -13.00
C THR A 92 -4.57 -20.50 -13.14
N VAL A 93 -3.65 -19.56 -13.29
CA VAL A 93 -3.95 -18.14 -13.51
C VAL A 93 -3.81 -17.82 -14.99
N SER A 94 -4.90 -17.40 -15.61
CA SER A 94 -4.92 -16.88 -16.97
C SER A 94 -5.06 -15.37 -16.94
N ILE A 95 -4.26 -14.67 -17.72
CA ILE A 95 -4.20 -13.20 -17.74
C ILE A 95 -4.62 -12.74 -19.13
N ALA A 96 -5.67 -11.92 -19.19
CA ALA A 96 -6.11 -11.30 -20.43
C ALA A 96 -5.25 -10.08 -20.79
N PRO A 97 -5.28 -9.61 -22.05
CA PRO A 97 -4.54 -8.42 -22.45
C PRO A 97 -4.83 -7.23 -21.53
N PRO A 98 -3.79 -6.45 -21.16
CA PRO A 98 -3.94 -5.33 -20.25
C PRO A 98 -4.76 -4.18 -20.85
N SER A 99 -5.30 -3.36 -19.97
CA SER A 99 -5.93 -2.08 -20.30
C SER A 99 -5.43 -0.99 -19.36
N ILE A 100 -5.78 0.27 -19.62
CA ILE A 100 -5.44 1.40 -18.75
C ILE A 100 -6.72 1.86 -18.05
N ARG A 101 -6.60 2.18 -16.76
CA ARG A 101 -7.66 2.79 -15.96
C ARG A 101 -7.08 3.94 -15.14
N ASP A 102 -7.74 5.11 -15.22
CA ASP A 102 -7.38 6.26 -14.41
C ASP A 102 -8.15 6.22 -13.09
N ILE A 103 -7.44 6.26 -11.98
CA ILE A 103 -7.99 6.28 -10.62
C ILE A 103 -7.32 7.43 -9.86
N SER A 104 -8.12 8.39 -9.39
CA SER A 104 -7.63 9.50 -8.54
C SER A 104 -6.40 10.22 -9.07
N ALA A 105 -6.36 10.50 -10.39
CA ALA A 105 -5.27 11.15 -11.11
C ALA A 105 -4.00 10.27 -11.33
N GLU A 106 -4.03 9.01 -11.02
CA GLU A 106 -3.01 8.02 -11.40
C GLU A 106 -3.54 7.10 -12.50
N SER A 107 -2.71 6.83 -13.52
CA SER A 107 -3.02 5.83 -14.55
C SER A 107 -2.45 4.48 -14.14
N LEU A 108 -3.29 3.46 -14.07
CA LEU A 108 -2.90 2.10 -13.69
C LEU A 108 -3.09 1.15 -14.86
N LEU A 109 -2.16 0.19 -15.01
CA LEU A 109 -2.33 -0.96 -15.88
C LEU A 109 -3.20 -1.99 -15.19
N VAL A 110 -4.28 -2.39 -15.85
CA VAL A 110 -5.25 -3.37 -15.37
C VAL A 110 -5.01 -4.68 -16.12
N TYR A 111 -4.68 -5.73 -15.40
CA TYR A 111 -4.53 -7.09 -15.88
C TYR A 111 -5.74 -7.92 -15.44
N PRO A 112 -6.72 -8.21 -16.31
CA PRO A 112 -7.84 -9.06 -15.95
C PRO A 112 -7.37 -10.50 -15.71
N LEU A 113 -7.81 -11.08 -14.59
CA LEU A 113 -7.41 -12.40 -14.14
C LEU A 113 -8.58 -13.38 -14.18
N SER A 114 -8.33 -14.59 -14.67
CA SER A 114 -9.19 -15.73 -14.50
C SER A 114 -8.40 -16.85 -13.82
N VAL A 115 -8.87 -17.25 -12.63
CA VAL A 115 -8.15 -18.20 -11.78
C VAL A 115 -8.99 -19.47 -11.65
N ASN A 116 -8.49 -20.55 -12.20
CA ASN A 116 -9.16 -21.85 -12.16
C ASN A 116 -8.58 -22.68 -11.01
N CYS A 117 -9.41 -22.89 -9.97
CA CYS A 117 -9.10 -23.69 -8.79
C CYS A 117 -10.07 -24.85 -8.68
N VAL A 118 -9.58 -26.02 -8.30
CA VAL A 118 -10.42 -27.22 -8.14
C VAL A 118 -11.37 -27.11 -6.95
N TYR A 119 -11.03 -26.28 -5.95
CA TYR A 119 -11.85 -26.10 -4.75
C TYR A 119 -11.52 -24.79 -4.01
N VAL A 120 -12.55 -24.03 -3.62
CA VAL A 120 -12.39 -22.66 -3.11
C VAL A 120 -13.06 -22.46 -1.76
N ASN A 121 -12.80 -23.34 -0.78
CA ASN A 121 -13.15 -23.06 0.61
C ASN A 121 -12.08 -22.22 1.32
N GLU A 122 -10.87 -22.30 0.82
CA GLU A 122 -9.71 -21.59 1.35
C GLU A 122 -8.83 -21.19 0.17
N VAL A 123 -8.46 -19.92 0.11
CA VAL A 123 -7.58 -19.37 -0.91
C VAL A 123 -6.34 -18.81 -0.25
N SER A 124 -5.20 -19.29 -0.68
CA SER A 124 -3.90 -18.78 -0.29
C SER A 124 -3.31 -17.96 -1.44
N ILE A 125 -2.90 -16.75 -1.16
CA ILE A 125 -2.31 -15.83 -2.12
C ILE A 125 -0.90 -15.49 -1.65
N GLN A 126 0.07 -15.70 -2.53
CA GLN A 126 1.45 -15.29 -2.32
C GLN A 126 1.82 -14.31 -3.44
N TYR A 127 2.38 -13.18 -3.05
CA TYR A 127 2.85 -12.15 -3.97
C TYR A 127 4.28 -11.74 -3.61
N THR A 128 5.18 -11.89 -4.58
CA THR A 128 6.59 -11.52 -4.46
C THR A 128 7.04 -10.56 -5.56
N GLY A 129 6.08 -10.16 -6.42
CA GLY A 129 6.35 -9.23 -7.50
C GLY A 129 6.57 -7.80 -6.99
N ILE A 130 7.40 -7.06 -7.70
CA ILE A 130 7.73 -5.65 -7.47
C ILE A 130 8.46 -5.40 -6.14
N VAL A 131 8.10 -6.09 -5.04
CA VAL A 131 8.69 -5.88 -3.70
C VAL A 131 10.21 -6.10 -3.66
N SER A 132 10.76 -6.92 -4.55
CA SER A 132 12.21 -7.14 -4.64
C SER A 132 12.96 -5.89 -5.09
N ASP A 133 12.38 -5.11 -5.99
CA ASP A 133 12.97 -3.89 -6.56
C ASP A 133 12.48 -2.63 -5.84
N PHE A 134 11.26 -2.69 -5.34
CA PHE A 134 10.60 -1.62 -4.57
C PHE A 134 10.16 -2.15 -3.20
N PRO A 135 11.03 -2.15 -2.16
CA PRO A 135 10.71 -2.70 -0.84
C PRO A 135 9.52 -2.01 -0.14
N THR A 136 9.19 -0.78 -0.55
CA THR A 136 8.01 -0.04 -0.06
C THR A 136 6.72 -0.41 -0.77
N HIS A 137 6.78 -1.26 -1.83
CA HIS A 137 5.60 -1.67 -2.58
C HIS A 137 4.62 -2.44 -1.71
N LYS A 138 3.34 -2.09 -1.83
CA LYS A 138 2.23 -2.76 -1.14
C LYS A 138 1.18 -3.17 -2.13
N LEU A 139 0.74 -4.43 -2.04
CA LEU A 139 -0.40 -4.93 -2.81
C LEU A 139 -1.62 -5.00 -1.90
N LEU A 140 -2.59 -4.09 -2.13
CA LEU A 140 -3.89 -4.16 -1.46
C LEU A 140 -4.71 -5.27 -2.11
N THR A 141 -5.01 -6.31 -1.34
CA THR A 141 -5.67 -7.51 -1.83
C THR A 141 -7.07 -7.59 -1.24
N THR A 142 -8.07 -7.52 -2.11
CA THR A 142 -9.49 -7.69 -1.77
C THR A 142 -9.98 -9.01 -2.34
N VAL A 143 -10.46 -9.89 -1.49
CA VAL A 143 -10.98 -11.20 -1.92
C VAL A 143 -12.39 -11.37 -1.39
N THR A 144 -13.32 -11.66 -2.29
CA THR A 144 -14.71 -11.97 -1.95
C THR A 144 -14.98 -13.43 -2.23
N LEU A 145 -15.26 -14.21 -1.18
CA LEU A 145 -15.63 -15.62 -1.23
C LEU A 145 -17.00 -15.80 -0.58
N ASN A 146 -17.97 -16.37 -1.29
CA ASN A 146 -19.32 -16.64 -0.76
C ASN A 146 -19.94 -15.41 -0.04
N ASP A 147 -19.91 -14.25 -0.70
CA ASP A 147 -20.40 -12.95 -0.18
C ASP A 147 -19.61 -12.39 1.02
N HIS A 148 -18.55 -13.04 1.46
CA HIS A 148 -17.63 -12.52 2.47
C HIS A 148 -16.42 -11.84 1.83
N THR A 149 -16.31 -10.54 2.02
CA THR A 149 -15.17 -9.76 1.54
C THR A 149 -14.13 -9.61 2.64
N SER A 150 -12.89 -9.92 2.31
CA SER A 150 -11.72 -9.75 3.17
C SER A 150 -10.69 -8.89 2.47
N VAL A 151 -10.05 -8.00 3.23
CA VAL A 151 -9.02 -7.07 2.71
C VAL A 151 -7.72 -7.31 3.46
N TYR A 152 -6.63 -7.44 2.71
CA TYR A 152 -5.28 -7.64 3.24
C TYR A 152 -4.29 -6.75 2.51
N VAL A 153 -3.17 -6.48 3.17
CA VAL A 153 -2.01 -5.80 2.56
C VAL A 153 -0.87 -6.80 2.50
N LEU A 154 -0.41 -7.10 1.28
CA LEU A 154 0.80 -7.87 1.05
C LEU A 154 1.98 -6.91 0.82
N SER A 155 3.11 -7.23 1.41
CA SER A 155 4.35 -6.47 1.36
C SER A 155 5.54 -7.43 1.43
N ASP A 156 6.76 -6.91 1.42
CA ASP A 156 7.96 -7.72 1.61
C ASP A 156 7.92 -8.49 2.96
N GLU A 157 7.49 -7.83 4.02
CA GLU A 157 7.39 -8.45 5.35
C GLU A 157 6.26 -9.50 5.43
N ARG A 158 5.22 -9.35 4.61
CA ARG A 158 4.04 -10.21 4.59
C ARG A 158 3.64 -10.52 3.15
N SER A 159 4.39 -11.39 2.51
CA SER A 159 4.17 -11.77 1.12
C SER A 159 3.06 -12.82 0.91
N HIS A 160 2.47 -13.35 1.98
CA HIS A 160 1.51 -14.45 1.93
C HIS A 160 0.33 -14.20 2.84
N VAL A 161 -0.88 -14.58 2.36
CA VAL A 161 -2.13 -14.57 3.14
C VAL A 161 -2.97 -15.80 2.79
N THR A 162 -3.67 -16.33 3.78
CA THR A 162 -4.66 -17.40 3.60
C THR A 162 -6.04 -16.89 4.02
N ILE A 163 -7.02 -17.07 3.17
CA ILE A 163 -8.37 -16.52 3.28
C ILE A 163 -9.35 -17.67 3.24
N SER A 164 -10.15 -17.82 4.30
CA SER A 164 -11.18 -18.85 4.40
C SER A 164 -12.55 -18.32 3.96
N ALA A 165 -13.29 -19.13 3.20
CA ALA A 165 -14.66 -18.80 2.76
C ALA A 165 -15.67 -18.72 3.93
N THR A 166 -15.31 -19.20 5.12
CA THR A 166 -16.14 -19.09 6.34
C THR A 166 -16.02 -17.72 7.02
N GLY A 167 -15.18 -16.85 6.48
CA GLY A 167 -14.94 -15.50 6.99
C GLY A 167 -14.16 -15.48 8.30
N ASN A 168 -13.10 -14.70 8.37
CA ASN A 168 -12.53 -14.33 9.67
C ASN A 168 -13.52 -13.40 10.39
N SER A 169 -13.70 -13.60 11.70
CA SER A 169 -14.52 -12.69 12.50
C SER A 169 -14.08 -11.24 12.24
N TRP A 170 -15.02 -10.35 11.94
CA TRP A 170 -14.76 -8.91 11.76
C TRP A 170 -14.01 -8.30 12.96
N ILE A 171 -14.20 -8.87 14.16
CA ILE A 171 -13.51 -8.47 15.39
C ILE A 171 -12.00 -8.77 15.28
N SER A 172 -11.64 -9.91 14.72
CA SER A 172 -10.24 -10.31 14.51
C SER A 172 -9.54 -9.38 13.49
N GLN A 173 -10.21 -9.06 12.38
CA GLN A 173 -9.69 -8.13 11.38
C GLN A 173 -9.55 -6.70 11.93
N PHE A 174 -10.56 -6.25 12.67
CA PHE A 174 -10.50 -4.94 13.34
C PHE A 174 -9.38 -4.87 14.37
N GLY A 175 -9.22 -5.91 15.18
CA GLY A 175 -8.12 -6.00 16.15
C GLY A 175 -6.74 -5.93 15.49
N GLU A 176 -6.56 -6.59 14.37
CA GLU A 176 -5.30 -6.55 13.61
C GLU A 176 -5.03 -5.17 13.02
N MET A 177 -6.04 -4.52 12.44
CA MET A 177 -5.90 -3.15 11.91
C MET A 177 -5.55 -2.14 13.01
N VAL A 178 -6.18 -2.26 14.18
CA VAL A 178 -5.87 -1.41 15.34
C VAL A 178 -4.44 -1.67 15.82
N TYR A 179 -4.02 -2.92 15.93
CA TYR A 179 -2.66 -3.26 16.31
C TYR A 179 -1.62 -2.70 15.33
N GLN A 180 -1.84 -2.85 14.02
CA GLN A 180 -0.96 -2.30 12.99
C GLN A 180 -0.93 -0.77 13.03
N GLY A 181 -2.07 -0.12 13.25
CA GLY A 181 -2.14 1.34 13.39
C GLY A 181 -1.37 1.85 14.61
N ILE A 182 -1.51 1.19 15.75
CA ILE A 182 -0.74 1.50 16.96
C ILE A 182 0.76 1.32 16.71
N TRP A 183 1.15 0.18 16.12
CA TRP A 183 2.54 -0.14 15.81
C TRP A 183 3.15 0.88 14.85
N HIS A 184 2.40 1.29 13.82
CA HIS A 184 2.82 2.32 12.88
C HIS A 184 3.11 3.66 13.55
N ILE A 185 2.27 4.08 14.51
CA ILE A 185 2.49 5.31 15.28
C ILE A 185 3.77 5.20 16.13
N PHE A 186 4.02 4.03 16.75
CA PHE A 186 5.20 3.84 17.61
C PHE A 186 6.52 3.75 16.81
N ILE A 187 6.52 3.21 15.60
CA ILE A 187 7.71 3.16 14.73
C ILE A 187 7.97 4.53 14.10
N GLY A 188 6.93 5.29 13.78
CA GLY A 188 7.05 6.63 13.23
C GLY A 188 7.56 7.65 14.27
N LEU A 189 8.88 7.75 14.41
CA LEU A 189 9.50 8.72 15.33
C LEU A 189 9.07 10.16 15.07
N ASP A 190 8.82 10.51 13.82
CA ASP A 190 8.28 11.77 13.34
C ASP A 190 6.87 12.04 13.90
N HIS A 191 5.98 11.04 13.91
CA HIS A 191 4.65 11.14 14.52
C HIS A 191 4.73 11.38 16.03
N ILE A 192 5.60 10.66 16.72
CA ILE A 192 5.81 10.84 18.17
C ILE A 192 6.33 12.24 18.46
N LEU A 193 7.34 12.69 17.69
CA LEU A 193 7.90 14.03 17.84
C LEU A 193 6.87 15.13 17.56
N PHE A 194 6.05 14.93 16.52
CA PHE A 194 4.94 15.84 16.21
C PHE A 194 3.92 15.92 17.35
N LEU A 195 3.49 14.78 17.89
CA LEU A 195 2.56 14.72 19.02
C LEU A 195 3.16 15.40 20.27
N VAL A 196 4.44 15.13 20.58
CA VAL A 196 5.13 15.76 21.70
C VAL A 196 5.22 17.28 21.52
N ALA A 197 5.62 17.74 20.34
CA ALA A 197 5.69 19.16 20.02
C ALA A 197 4.33 19.85 20.16
N THR A 198 3.27 19.22 19.65
CA THR A 198 1.89 19.73 19.74
C THR A 198 1.40 19.77 21.17
N LEU A 199 1.62 18.72 21.97
CA LEU A 199 1.24 18.69 23.38
C LEU A 199 2.01 19.72 24.21
N LEU A 200 3.29 19.96 23.93
CA LEU A 200 4.07 20.99 24.60
C LEU A 200 3.54 22.39 24.29
N THR A 201 3.20 22.66 23.01
CA THR A 201 2.69 23.98 22.62
C THR A 201 1.30 24.27 23.19
N VAL A 202 0.44 23.25 23.32
CA VAL A 202 -0.91 23.37 23.90
C VAL A 202 -0.84 23.61 25.42
N ASN A 203 0.14 23.01 26.11
CA ASN A 203 0.27 23.12 27.57
C ASN A 203 1.05 24.36 28.05
N LEU A 204 1.67 25.09 27.13
CA LEU A 204 2.47 26.25 27.44
C LEU A 204 1.90 27.48 26.73
N TYR A 205 1.53 28.51 27.46
CA TYR A 205 1.19 29.78 26.86
C TYR A 205 2.12 30.87 27.35
N ARG A 206 2.24 31.94 26.61
CA ARG A 206 3.18 33.02 26.96
C ARG A 206 2.45 34.17 27.62
N GLU A 207 2.81 34.42 28.89
CA GLU A 207 2.32 35.54 29.65
C GLU A 207 3.53 36.42 30.11
N ASN A 208 3.42 37.73 29.93
CA ASN A 208 4.45 38.71 30.33
C ASN A 208 5.90 38.35 29.90
N LYS A 209 6.07 37.85 28.65
CA LYS A 209 7.34 37.36 28.07
C LYS A 209 7.93 36.07 28.69
N SER A 210 7.23 35.43 29.63
CA SER A 210 7.61 34.13 30.19
C SER A 210 6.64 33.03 29.76
N TRP A 211 7.15 31.79 29.66
CA TRP A 211 6.31 30.61 29.37
C TRP A 211 5.67 30.13 30.67
N VAL A 212 4.35 30.02 30.65
CA VAL A 212 3.56 29.60 31.83
C VAL A 212 2.82 28.31 31.44
N LYS A 213 2.74 27.37 32.36
CA LYS A 213 2.00 26.13 32.18
C LYS A 213 0.50 26.39 32.38
N GLU A 214 -0.32 25.94 31.43
CA GLU A 214 -1.78 25.96 31.56
C GLU A 214 -2.22 25.04 32.71
N GLN A 215 -2.93 25.59 33.70
CA GLN A 215 -3.37 24.86 34.90
C GLN A 215 -4.81 24.29 34.75
N SER A 216 -5.57 24.72 33.77
CA SER A 216 -6.95 24.27 33.57
C SER A 216 -7.02 23.01 32.72
N LYS A 217 -7.28 21.86 33.34
CA LYS A 217 -7.46 20.57 32.62
C LYS A 217 -8.52 20.62 31.53
N LYS A 218 -9.60 21.39 31.72
CA LYS A 218 -10.69 21.55 30.74
C LYS A 218 -10.21 22.28 29.48
N HIS A 219 -9.35 23.28 29.62
CA HIS A 219 -8.81 24.05 28.50
C HIS A 219 -7.80 23.22 27.70
N ILE A 220 -6.93 22.47 28.38
CA ILE A 220 -5.98 21.55 27.75
C ILE A 220 -6.68 20.53 26.88
N ILE A 221 -7.71 19.85 27.43
CA ILE A 221 -8.47 18.82 26.68
C ILE A 221 -9.16 19.43 25.45
N LYS A 222 -9.81 20.61 25.62
CA LYS A 222 -10.49 21.27 24.50
C LYS A 222 -9.51 21.68 23.40
N SER A 223 -8.35 22.22 23.75
CA SER A 223 -7.33 22.64 22.77
C SER A 223 -6.69 21.46 22.07
N THR A 224 -6.46 20.35 22.77
CA THR A 224 -5.90 19.13 22.18
C THR A 224 -6.88 18.50 21.17
N VAL A 225 -8.20 18.48 21.47
CA VAL A 225 -9.24 17.94 20.58
C VAL A 225 -9.41 18.77 19.30
N ILE A 226 -9.13 20.07 19.35
CA ILE A 226 -9.25 20.95 18.16
C ILE A 226 -8.03 20.82 17.23
N LEU A 227 -6.89 20.37 17.74
CA LEU A 227 -5.62 20.26 17.00
C LEU A 227 -5.36 18.86 16.44
N VAL A 228 -6.12 17.86 16.81
CA VAL A 228 -6.12 16.50 16.28
C VAL A 228 -7.35 16.30 15.37
#